data_523491265905dc5a5e8e858a7a38799e
#
_entry.id   523491265905dc5a5e8e858a7a38799e
#
_cell.length_a   1.000
_cell.length_b   1.000
_cell.length_c   1.000
_cell.angle_alpha   90.00
_cell.angle_beta   90.00
_cell.angle_gamma   90.00
#
_symmetry.space_group_name_H-M   'P 1'
#
loop_
_entity.id
_entity.type
_entity.pdbx_description
1 polymer ?
#
loop_
_entity_poly.entity_id
_entity_poly.type
_entity_poly.pdbx_seq_one_letter_code
_entity_poly.pdbx_strand_id
1 'polypeptide(L)'
;MGGRMNAGWMLPNEAFSWIEERIPSGAVVIEFGSGDGSVRLSERFELYSVEHNEDWLHKSKSTYVHAPIVTNSVSTSRNEEGWYDESCFDELPLEAHLLIIDGPPGSIGRSGILNHLTRLPKLQHILVDDVDREAEHSLMIDLEAHF
;
A
#
# COMPACT_ATOMS: atom_id res chain seq x y z
N MET A 1 4.27 -12.77 -6.11
CA MET A 1 2.85 -12.80 -5.70
C MET A 1 2.25 -11.42 -5.82
N GLY A 2 1.22 -11.32 -6.55
CA GLY A 2 0.48 -10.07 -6.66
C GLY A 2 -0.98 -10.31 -6.41
N GLY A 3 -1.72 -9.26 -6.16
CA GLY A 3 -3.15 -9.31 -6.09
C GLY A 3 -3.76 -9.50 -7.46
N ARG A 4 -5.01 -9.76 -7.50
CA ARG A 4 -5.78 -9.91 -8.70
C ARG A 4 -6.95 -8.96 -8.69
N MET A 5 -7.44 -8.62 -9.87
CA MET A 5 -8.61 -7.78 -9.97
C MET A 5 -9.79 -8.42 -9.25
N ASN A 6 -10.50 -7.62 -8.53
CA ASN A 6 -11.68 -8.02 -7.82
C ASN A 6 -12.69 -6.88 -7.87
N ALA A 7 -13.94 -7.20 -7.68
CA ALA A 7 -14.99 -6.19 -7.62
C ALA A 7 -14.88 -5.40 -6.31
N GLY A 8 -15.16 -4.10 -6.37
CA GLY A 8 -15.18 -3.24 -5.22
C GLY A 8 -13.81 -2.73 -4.81
N TRP A 9 -13.70 -2.30 -3.57
CA TRP A 9 -12.55 -1.62 -3.02
C TRP A 9 -11.79 -2.49 -2.01
N MET A 10 -11.91 -3.80 -2.12
CA MET A 10 -11.25 -4.77 -1.26
C MET A 10 -10.21 -5.56 -2.03
N LEU A 11 -9.19 -6.01 -1.32
CA LEU A 11 -8.29 -7.01 -1.84
C LEU A 11 -9.05 -8.30 -2.16
N PRO A 12 -8.61 -9.08 -3.15
CA PRO A 12 -9.23 -10.39 -3.42
C PRO A 12 -9.11 -11.32 -2.21
N ASN A 13 -10.07 -12.23 -2.07
CA ASN A 13 -10.04 -13.21 -0.98
C ASN A 13 -8.74 -14.02 -0.95
N GLU A 14 -8.18 -14.30 -2.11
CA GLU A 14 -6.89 -15.01 -2.23
C GLU A 14 -5.76 -14.25 -1.54
N ALA A 15 -5.76 -12.91 -1.65
CA ALA A 15 -4.76 -12.08 -1.01
C ALA A 15 -4.92 -12.12 0.52
N PHE A 16 -6.15 -12.04 1.02
CA PHE A 16 -6.41 -12.17 2.45
C PHE A 16 -5.97 -13.53 2.98
N SER A 17 -6.27 -14.59 2.26
CA SER A 17 -5.86 -15.95 2.65
C SER A 17 -4.33 -16.06 2.72
N TRP A 18 -3.64 -15.52 1.72
CA TRP A 18 -2.19 -15.51 1.69
C TRP A 18 -1.62 -14.77 2.90
N ILE A 19 -2.18 -13.60 3.19
CA ILE A 19 -1.74 -12.78 4.32
C ILE A 19 -1.95 -13.52 5.65
N GLU A 20 -3.16 -14.04 5.85
CA GLU A 20 -3.54 -14.68 7.12
C GLU A 20 -2.77 -15.97 7.37
N GLU A 21 -2.33 -16.66 6.34
CA GLU A 21 -1.51 -17.86 6.48
C GLU A 21 -0.05 -17.55 6.83
N ARG A 22 0.49 -16.41 6.34
CA ARG A 22 1.93 -16.12 6.41
C ARG A 22 2.29 -15.08 7.45
N ILE A 23 1.38 -14.16 7.73
CA ILE A 23 1.66 -13.04 8.63
C ILE A 23 1.00 -13.34 9.97
N PRO A 24 1.77 -13.38 11.07
CA PRO A 24 1.20 -13.73 12.37
C PRO A 24 0.22 -12.65 12.87
N SER A 25 -0.81 -13.08 13.58
CA SER A 25 -1.76 -12.18 14.24
C SER A 25 -1.00 -11.21 15.14
N GLY A 26 -1.39 -9.96 15.13
CA GLY A 26 -0.72 -8.91 15.91
C GLY A 26 0.51 -8.30 15.25
N ALA A 27 0.93 -8.82 14.09
CA ALA A 27 2.08 -8.27 13.37
C ALA A 27 1.78 -6.86 12.86
N VAL A 28 2.84 -6.08 12.69
CA VAL A 28 2.75 -4.74 12.12
C VAL A 28 2.59 -4.85 10.60
N VAL A 29 1.55 -4.23 10.08
CA VAL A 29 1.24 -4.19 8.66
C VAL A 29 1.02 -2.74 8.26
N ILE A 30 1.57 -2.35 7.12
CA ILE A 30 1.38 -1.02 6.55
C ILE A 30 0.66 -1.18 5.22
N GLU A 31 -0.39 -0.40 4.99
CA GLU A 31 -1.02 -0.34 3.68
C GLU A 31 -0.94 1.08 3.13
N PHE A 32 -0.60 1.20 1.86
CA PHE A 32 -0.79 2.43 1.10
C PHE A 32 -2.10 2.30 0.36
N GLY A 33 -3.08 3.11 0.74
CA GLY A 33 -4.44 3.00 0.27
C GLY A 33 -5.30 2.17 1.22
N SER A 34 -6.34 2.76 1.76
CA SER A 34 -7.29 2.09 2.63
C SER A 34 -8.61 1.83 1.91
N GLY A 35 -9.42 0.98 2.48
CA GLY A 35 -10.71 0.64 1.91
C GLY A 35 -11.49 -0.28 2.84
N ASP A 36 -12.48 -0.97 2.30
CA ASP A 36 -13.33 -1.86 3.09
C ASP A 36 -12.52 -3.01 3.71
N GLY A 37 -11.47 -3.46 3.02
CA GLY A 37 -10.59 -4.50 3.53
C GLY A 37 -9.78 -4.11 4.75
N SER A 38 -9.62 -2.81 5.00
CA SER A 38 -8.89 -2.33 6.18
C SER A 38 -9.57 -2.74 7.48
N VAL A 39 -10.89 -2.88 7.47
CA VAL A 39 -11.63 -3.35 8.64
C VAL A 39 -11.14 -4.75 9.03
N ARG A 40 -11.09 -5.66 8.07
CA ARG A 40 -10.64 -7.03 8.30
C ARG A 40 -9.18 -7.10 8.74
N LEU A 41 -8.32 -6.35 8.07
CA LEU A 41 -6.90 -6.31 8.40
C LEU A 41 -6.66 -5.73 9.79
N SER A 42 -7.36 -4.66 10.15
CA SER A 42 -7.16 -3.99 11.43
C SER A 42 -7.66 -4.79 12.63
N GLU A 43 -8.52 -5.77 12.40
CA GLU A 43 -8.98 -6.67 13.47
C GLU A 43 -7.93 -7.72 13.84
N ARG A 44 -7.04 -8.05 12.88
CA ARG A 44 -6.05 -9.11 13.07
C ARG A 44 -4.64 -8.57 13.29
N PHE A 45 -4.30 -7.43 12.70
CA PHE A 45 -2.95 -6.88 12.70
C PHE A 45 -2.90 -5.50 13.32
N GLU A 46 -1.69 -5.08 13.72
CA GLU A 46 -1.43 -3.69 14.03
C GLU A 46 -1.25 -2.96 12.70
N LEU A 47 -2.34 -2.38 12.19
CA LEU A 47 -2.40 -1.81 10.85
C LEU A 47 -2.18 -0.31 10.87
N TYR A 48 -1.29 0.15 9.97
CA TYR A 48 -1.10 1.56 9.65
C TYR A 48 -1.59 1.78 8.23
N SER A 49 -2.49 2.73 8.04
CA SER A 49 -3.11 2.98 6.73
C SER A 49 -2.79 4.39 6.27
N VAL A 50 -2.04 4.50 5.18
CA VAL A 50 -1.78 5.78 4.54
C VAL A 50 -2.89 6.04 3.54
N GLU A 51 -3.59 7.16 3.69
CA GLU A 51 -4.78 7.47 2.91
C GLU A 51 -4.81 8.95 2.52
N HIS A 52 -5.13 9.24 1.27
CA HIS A 52 -5.22 10.63 0.79
C HIS A 52 -6.64 11.19 0.88
N ASN A 53 -7.65 10.34 0.83
CA ASN A 53 -9.05 10.75 0.81
C ASN A 53 -9.60 10.76 2.23
N GLU A 54 -9.98 11.95 2.71
CA GLU A 54 -10.49 12.14 4.06
C GLU A 54 -11.74 11.31 4.35
N ASP A 55 -12.52 10.99 3.33
CA ASP A 55 -13.75 10.20 3.50
C ASP A 55 -13.48 8.77 3.96
N TRP A 56 -12.26 8.28 3.76
CA TRP A 56 -11.87 6.93 4.15
C TRP A 56 -11.19 6.85 5.51
N LEU A 57 -10.86 7.99 6.11
CA LEU A 57 -10.23 8.01 7.43
C LEU A 57 -11.20 7.51 8.51
N HIS A 58 -10.65 6.79 9.49
CA HIS A 58 -11.39 6.31 10.67
C HIS A 58 -12.48 5.27 10.40
N LYS A 59 -12.45 4.59 9.26
CA LYS A 59 -13.43 3.55 8.94
C LYS A 59 -13.04 2.18 9.46
N SER A 60 -11.88 2.06 10.08
CA SER A 60 -11.40 0.82 10.68
C SER A 60 -10.63 1.13 11.96
N LYS A 61 -10.09 0.09 12.60
CA LYS A 61 -9.27 0.23 13.81
C LYS A 61 -7.81 0.57 13.49
N SER A 62 -7.50 0.85 12.24
CA SER A 62 -6.16 1.20 11.79
C SER A 62 -5.68 2.51 12.40
N THR A 63 -4.36 2.65 12.52
CA THR A 63 -3.75 3.95 12.73
C THR A 63 -3.65 4.62 11.37
N TYR A 64 -4.44 5.66 11.15
CA TYR A 64 -4.48 6.36 9.87
C TYR A 64 -3.42 7.44 9.78
N VAL A 65 -2.74 7.48 8.66
CA VAL A 65 -1.81 8.55 8.31
C VAL A 65 -2.39 9.25 7.08
N HIS A 66 -2.93 10.45 7.28
CA HIS A 66 -3.47 11.23 6.17
C HIS A 66 -2.32 11.86 5.38
N ALA A 67 -2.25 11.57 4.10
CA ALA A 67 -1.19 12.05 3.23
C ALA A 67 -1.79 12.54 1.90
N PRO A 68 -1.72 13.84 1.62
CA PRO A 68 -2.20 14.34 0.34
C PRO A 68 -1.34 13.84 -0.81
N ILE A 69 -1.93 13.79 -2.00
CA ILE A 69 -1.20 13.44 -3.22
C ILE A 69 -0.45 14.69 -3.68
N VAL A 70 0.84 14.53 -3.92
CA VAL A 70 1.72 15.59 -4.41
C VAL A 70 2.46 15.12 -5.65
N THR A 71 2.96 16.05 -6.43
CA THR A 71 3.78 15.73 -7.59
C THR A 71 5.05 15.01 -7.17
N ASN A 72 5.55 14.14 -8.04
CA ASN A 72 6.66 13.24 -7.72
C ASN A 72 7.43 13.00 -9.03
N SER A 73 8.76 13.06 -8.98
CA SER A 73 9.56 12.95 -10.20
C SER A 73 9.40 11.61 -10.91
N VAL A 74 9.26 10.51 -10.17
CA VAL A 74 9.01 9.19 -10.77
C VAL A 74 7.62 9.16 -11.39
N SER A 75 6.60 9.64 -10.66
CA SER A 75 5.25 9.71 -11.18
C SER A 75 5.20 10.51 -12.48
N THR A 76 5.83 11.68 -12.50
CA THR A 76 5.87 12.54 -13.68
C THR A 76 6.52 11.81 -14.86
N SER A 77 7.63 11.09 -14.61
CA SER A 77 8.33 10.34 -15.66
C SER A 77 7.50 9.22 -16.25
N ARG A 78 6.49 8.75 -15.54
CA ARG A 78 5.60 7.66 -15.94
C ARG A 78 4.20 8.12 -16.31
N ASN A 79 4.00 9.43 -16.47
CA ASN A 79 2.71 10.04 -16.80
C ASN A 79 1.63 9.76 -15.76
N GLU A 80 2.03 9.69 -14.50
CA GLU A 80 1.13 9.55 -13.36
C GLU A 80 0.95 10.88 -12.66
N GLU A 81 -0.17 11.05 -11.96
CA GLU A 81 -0.52 12.32 -11.33
C GLU A 81 0.41 12.68 -10.16
N GLY A 82 0.72 11.71 -9.33
CA GLY A 82 1.55 11.94 -8.16
C GLY A 82 1.54 10.77 -7.21
N TRP A 83 1.95 11.02 -5.96
CA TRP A 83 1.99 10.01 -4.92
C TRP A 83 1.82 10.70 -3.56
N TYR A 84 1.67 9.92 -2.51
CA TYR A 84 1.53 10.45 -1.15
C TYR A 84 2.70 11.34 -0.78
N ASP A 85 2.41 12.41 -0.04
CA ASP A 85 3.45 13.28 0.50
C ASP A 85 4.40 12.46 1.37
N GLU A 86 5.70 12.66 1.18
CA GLU A 86 6.73 11.87 1.89
C GLU A 86 6.72 12.04 3.40
N SER A 87 6.08 13.08 3.91
CA SER A 87 5.91 13.26 5.36
C SER A 87 5.18 12.08 6.02
N CYS A 88 4.45 11.28 5.23
CA CYS A 88 3.77 10.09 5.76
C CYS A 88 4.76 9.11 6.41
N PHE A 89 5.99 9.04 5.91
CA PHE A 89 6.98 8.12 6.47
C PHE A 89 7.38 8.48 7.90
N ASP A 90 7.26 9.75 8.28
CA ASP A 90 7.58 10.20 9.65
C ASP A 90 6.63 9.60 10.68
N GLU A 91 5.44 9.18 10.26
CA GLU A 91 4.40 8.64 11.13
C GLU A 91 4.28 7.12 11.04
N LEU A 92 5.14 6.48 10.25
CA LEU A 92 5.12 5.03 10.08
C LEU A 92 6.16 4.36 10.97
N PRO A 93 5.94 3.08 11.35
CA PRO A 93 6.93 2.35 12.12
C PRO A 93 8.19 2.09 11.31
N LEU A 94 9.32 1.86 11.99
CA LEU A 94 10.61 1.62 11.36
C LEU A 94 10.73 0.23 10.74
N GLU A 95 9.90 -0.69 11.17
CA GLU A 95 9.85 -2.06 10.64
C GLU A 95 8.42 -2.55 10.60
N ALA A 96 8.13 -3.41 9.63
CA ALA A 96 6.84 -4.05 9.50
C ALA A 96 7.02 -5.43 8.87
N HIS A 97 6.06 -6.31 9.14
CA HIS A 97 6.06 -7.65 8.53
C HIS A 97 5.62 -7.58 7.07
N LEU A 98 4.68 -6.71 6.77
CA LEU A 98 4.07 -6.64 5.46
C LEU A 98 3.78 -5.20 5.07
N LEU A 99 4.09 -4.88 3.82
CA LEU A 99 3.65 -3.65 3.16
C LEU A 99 2.67 -4.05 2.05
N ILE A 100 1.50 -3.44 2.06
CA ILE A 100 0.49 -3.64 1.02
C ILE A 100 0.42 -2.38 0.17
N ILE A 101 0.59 -2.51 -1.13
CA ILE A 101 0.46 -1.41 -2.08
C ILE A 101 -0.87 -1.57 -2.81
N ASP A 102 -1.88 -0.86 -2.32
CA ASP A 102 -3.25 -0.88 -2.83
C ASP A 102 -3.73 0.53 -3.20
N GLY A 103 -2.86 1.48 -3.18
CA GLY A 103 -3.11 2.87 -3.52
C GLY A 103 -1.83 3.61 -3.86
N PRO A 104 -1.96 4.83 -4.30
CA PRO A 104 -3.20 5.55 -4.64
C PRO A 104 -4.01 4.85 -5.72
N PRO A 105 -5.26 5.28 -5.99
CA PRO A 105 -6.05 4.71 -7.09
C PRO A 105 -5.27 4.70 -8.41
N GLY A 106 -5.57 3.73 -9.27
CA GLY A 106 -4.87 3.57 -10.55
C GLY A 106 -4.91 4.82 -11.43
N SER A 107 -5.96 5.63 -11.30
CA SER A 107 -6.06 6.90 -12.03
C SER A 107 -5.03 7.94 -11.57
N ILE A 108 -4.52 7.82 -10.37
CA ILE A 108 -3.46 8.69 -9.82
C ILE A 108 -2.09 8.07 -10.10
N GLY A 109 -1.97 6.75 -9.90
CA GLY A 109 -0.76 5.99 -10.10
C GLY A 109 -0.09 5.59 -8.79
N ARG A 110 0.74 4.56 -8.85
CA ARG A 110 1.40 3.99 -7.66
C ARG A 110 2.93 3.97 -7.76
N SER A 111 3.47 4.33 -8.92
CA SER A 111 4.92 4.23 -9.17
C SER A 111 5.73 5.22 -8.36
N GLY A 112 5.10 6.25 -7.82
CA GLY A 112 5.79 7.27 -7.02
C GLY A 112 6.50 6.73 -5.78
N ILE A 113 6.10 5.56 -5.29
CA ILE A 113 6.80 4.91 -4.18
C ILE A 113 8.29 4.68 -4.49
N LEU A 114 8.62 4.47 -5.77
CA LEU A 114 10.00 4.25 -6.19
C LEU A 114 10.92 5.45 -5.93
N ASN A 115 10.33 6.64 -5.76
CA ASN A 115 11.08 7.83 -5.40
C ASN A 115 11.50 7.84 -3.93
N HIS A 116 10.96 6.93 -3.14
CA HIS A 116 11.11 6.91 -1.68
C HIS A 116 11.63 5.59 -1.13
N LEU A 117 12.31 4.80 -1.93
CA LEU A 117 12.77 3.46 -1.51
C LEU A 117 13.66 3.51 -0.26
N THR A 118 14.44 4.56 -0.10
CA THR A 118 15.32 4.72 1.08
C THR A 118 14.53 5.09 2.34
N ARG A 119 13.29 5.53 2.21
CA ARG A 119 12.42 5.88 3.33
C ARG A 119 11.54 4.71 3.78
N LEU A 120 11.50 3.63 3.00
CA LEU A 120 10.67 2.47 3.35
C LEU A 120 11.17 1.82 4.64
N PRO A 121 10.25 1.35 5.50
CA PRO A 121 10.61 0.58 6.67
C PRO A 121 11.33 -0.71 6.29
N LYS A 122 11.93 -1.36 7.28
CA LYS A 122 12.44 -2.70 7.12
C LYS A 122 11.24 -3.65 6.99
N LEU A 123 11.20 -4.42 5.91
CA LEU A 123 10.03 -5.23 5.53
C LEU A 123 10.42 -6.69 5.32
N GLN A 124 9.51 -7.61 5.63
CA GLN A 124 9.66 -9.03 5.31
C GLN A 124 8.94 -9.40 4.03
N HIS A 125 7.81 -8.76 3.75
CA HIS A 125 6.98 -9.04 2.57
C HIS A 125 6.40 -7.76 2.00
N ILE A 126 6.21 -7.74 0.68
CA ILE A 126 5.50 -6.69 -0.03
C ILE A 126 4.45 -7.34 -0.92
N LEU A 127 3.23 -6.85 -0.84
CA LEU A 127 2.13 -7.29 -1.68
C LEU A 127 1.67 -6.10 -2.53
N VAL A 128 1.70 -6.26 -3.85
CA VAL A 128 1.21 -5.24 -4.78
C VAL A 128 -0.11 -5.73 -5.35
N ASP A 129 -1.17 -4.96 -5.15
CA ASP A 129 -2.47 -5.29 -5.71
C ASP A 129 -2.56 -4.85 -7.18
N ASP A 130 -3.50 -5.45 -7.92
CA ASP A 130 -3.80 -5.10 -9.32
C ASP A 130 -2.61 -5.30 -10.28
N VAL A 131 -1.74 -6.29 -10.04
CA VAL A 131 -0.56 -6.53 -10.89
C VAL A 131 -0.89 -7.02 -12.30
N ASP A 132 -2.13 -7.34 -12.59
CA ASP A 132 -2.60 -7.61 -13.94
C ASP A 132 -2.78 -6.34 -14.78
N ARG A 133 -2.75 -5.15 -14.15
CA ARG A 133 -2.61 -3.89 -14.88
C ARG A 133 -1.13 -3.66 -15.20
N GLU A 134 -0.88 -3.07 -16.38
CA GLU A 134 0.49 -2.87 -16.86
C GLU A 134 1.36 -2.04 -15.92
N ALA A 135 0.83 -0.93 -15.41
CA ALA A 135 1.59 -0.03 -14.53
C ALA A 135 1.97 -0.70 -13.20
N GLU A 136 1.02 -1.43 -12.59
CA GLU A 136 1.26 -2.13 -11.33
C GLU A 136 2.18 -3.34 -11.51
N HIS A 137 2.09 -4.01 -12.64
CA HIS A 137 3.00 -5.10 -12.96
C HIS A 137 4.44 -4.59 -13.11
N SER A 138 4.61 -3.47 -13.81
CA SER A 138 5.90 -2.82 -13.98
C SER A 138 6.48 -2.37 -12.63
N LEU A 139 5.64 -1.81 -11.77
CA LEU A 139 6.03 -1.43 -10.42
C LEU A 139 6.52 -2.63 -9.61
N MET A 140 5.81 -3.75 -9.68
CA MET A 140 6.21 -4.97 -8.98
C MET A 140 7.59 -5.44 -9.41
N ILE A 141 7.87 -5.43 -10.71
CA ILE A 141 9.18 -5.82 -11.25
C ILE A 141 10.28 -4.88 -10.71
N ASP A 142 10.03 -3.57 -10.70
CA ASP A 142 10.99 -2.60 -10.20
C ASP A 142 11.26 -2.78 -8.71
N LEU A 143 10.23 -3.08 -7.94
CA LEU A 143 10.39 -3.36 -6.50
C LEU A 143 11.19 -4.64 -6.27
N GLU A 144 10.94 -5.69 -7.05
CA GLU A 144 11.69 -6.94 -6.96
C GLU A 144 13.18 -6.71 -7.24
N ALA A 145 13.50 -5.83 -8.17
CA ALA A 145 14.87 -5.51 -8.49
C ALA A 145 15.60 -4.78 -7.35
N HIS A 146 14.86 -4.05 -6.51
CA HIS A 146 15.42 -3.34 -5.35
C HIS A 146 15.63 -4.27 -4.15
N PHE A 147 14.71 -5.18 -3.95
CA PHE A 147 14.73 -6.13 -2.84
C PHE A 147 15.16 -7.51 -3.29
#